data_4be7e6a1af438060951b48c9876dfc3d
#
_entry.id   4be7e6a1af438060951b48c9876dfc3d
#
_cell.length_a   1.000
_cell.length_b   1.000
_cell.length_c   1.000
_cell.angle_alpha   90.00
_cell.angle_beta   90.00
_cell.angle_gamma   90.00
#
_symmetry.space_group_name_H-M   'P 1'
#
loop_
_entity.id
_entity.type
_entity.pdbx_description
1 polymer ?
#
loop_
_entity_poly.entity_id
_entity_poly.type
_entity_poly.pdbx_seq_one_letter_code
_entity_poly.pdbx_strand_id
1 'polypeptide(L)'
;MVAAKICGLRTAAAVRAAVRGGAAALGFVLVPASPRHLTPAEAAALAAGAPAGVARVAVLVDPDDPLAEAAAAFADVLQLHGREPPERVQALRARTGRAVWKGVGVAAPADVADAVARYGPVADRLLLDARPPDGAAFPGGHGMPFDPAILAGQALPAGWILSGGLTAETLAEAVRRTGAAMVDVSSGVEERPGVKSLAKIEAFLKAAAGV
;
A
#
# COMPACT_ATOMS: atom_id res chain seq x y z
N MET A 1 -3.25 16.88 -8.69
CA MET A 1 -3.33 16.26 -7.34
C MET A 1 -3.37 14.75 -7.49
N VAL A 2 -2.45 14.05 -6.85
CA VAL A 2 -2.41 12.59 -6.82
C VAL A 2 -2.92 12.09 -5.47
N ALA A 3 -3.76 11.03 -5.46
CA ALA A 3 -4.23 10.41 -4.22
C ALA A 3 -3.05 9.71 -3.51
N ALA A 4 -2.94 9.84 -2.18
CA ALA A 4 -1.83 9.25 -1.44
C ALA A 4 -2.31 8.32 -0.32
N LYS A 5 -1.69 7.13 -0.21
CA LYS A 5 -1.81 6.23 0.92
C LYS A 5 -0.56 6.35 1.80
N ILE A 6 -0.75 6.52 3.10
CA ILE A 6 0.33 6.44 4.09
C ILE A 6 0.27 5.06 4.74
N CYS A 7 1.29 4.24 4.51
CA CYS A 7 1.32 2.83 4.91
C CYS A 7 2.21 2.59 6.13
N GLY A 8 1.82 1.64 6.98
CA GLY A 8 2.58 1.24 8.16
C GLY A 8 2.45 2.22 9.33
N LEU A 9 1.27 2.77 9.52
CA LEU A 9 0.94 3.64 10.65
C LEU A 9 0.81 2.82 11.94
N ARG A 10 1.50 3.25 13.01
CA ARG A 10 1.54 2.55 14.31
C ARG A 10 1.19 3.43 15.50
N THR A 11 0.94 4.71 15.28
CA THR A 11 0.63 5.66 16.37
C THR A 11 -0.54 6.57 15.99
N ALA A 12 -1.33 6.96 16.98
CA ALA A 12 -2.42 7.91 16.78
C ALA A 12 -1.91 9.28 16.27
N ALA A 13 -0.69 9.69 16.63
CA ALA A 13 -0.09 10.92 16.13
C ALA A 13 0.17 10.86 14.62
N ALA A 14 0.71 9.72 14.12
CA ALA A 14 0.95 9.53 12.69
C ALA A 14 -0.37 9.42 11.89
N VAL A 15 -1.40 8.73 12.45
CA VAL A 15 -2.75 8.69 11.86
C VAL A 15 -3.31 10.11 11.72
N ARG A 16 -3.28 10.91 12.80
CA ARG A 16 -3.75 12.30 12.74
C ARG A 16 -2.97 13.17 11.74
N ALA A 17 -1.64 12.99 11.66
CA ALA A 17 -0.83 13.72 10.68
C ALA A 17 -1.21 13.36 9.24
N ALA A 18 -1.40 12.06 8.95
CA ALA A 18 -1.83 11.59 7.64
C ALA A 18 -3.24 12.13 7.26
N VAL A 19 -4.19 12.08 8.21
CA VAL A 19 -5.54 12.60 8.01
C VAL A 19 -5.53 14.11 7.75
N ARG A 20 -4.84 14.90 8.59
CA ARG A 20 -4.73 16.36 8.40
C ARG A 20 -4.06 16.74 7.09
N GLY A 21 -3.09 15.94 6.63
CA GLY A 21 -2.40 16.17 5.36
C GLY A 21 -3.21 15.76 4.13
N GLY A 22 -4.40 15.18 4.29
CA GLY A 22 -5.27 14.80 3.18
C GLY A 22 -4.96 13.43 2.58
N ALA A 23 -4.44 12.48 3.37
CA ALA A 23 -4.25 11.11 2.91
C ALA A 23 -5.59 10.49 2.48
N ALA A 24 -5.62 9.87 1.30
CA ALA A 24 -6.79 9.16 0.78
C ALA A 24 -6.97 7.78 1.43
N ALA A 25 -5.88 7.19 1.95
CA ALA A 25 -5.92 5.90 2.61
C ALA A 25 -4.83 5.78 3.70
N LEU A 26 -5.15 5.00 4.75
CA LEU A 26 -4.29 4.70 5.89
C LEU A 26 -4.00 3.21 5.93
N GLY A 27 -2.72 2.82 5.89
CA GLY A 27 -2.31 1.42 5.90
C GLY A 27 -1.84 0.95 7.28
N PHE A 28 -2.38 -0.18 7.73
CA PHE A 28 -2.06 -0.87 8.97
C PHE A 28 -1.53 -2.27 8.65
N VAL A 29 -0.33 -2.61 9.11
CA VAL A 29 0.37 -3.82 8.71
C VAL A 29 0.16 -4.92 9.74
N LEU A 30 -0.50 -6.02 9.34
CA LEU A 30 -0.77 -7.19 10.19
C LEU A 30 0.20 -8.36 9.89
N VAL A 31 1.46 -8.04 9.62
CA VAL A 31 2.50 -9.01 9.24
C VAL A 31 3.52 -9.11 10.37
N PRO A 32 3.59 -10.22 11.14
CA PRO A 32 4.43 -10.34 12.33
C PRO A 32 5.92 -10.07 12.09
N ALA A 33 6.46 -10.45 10.94
CA ALA A 33 7.87 -10.23 10.58
C ALA A 33 8.19 -8.75 10.26
N SER A 34 7.17 -7.89 10.07
CA SER A 34 7.35 -6.50 9.72
C SER A 34 7.67 -5.63 10.96
N PRO A 35 8.62 -4.68 10.88
CA PRO A 35 8.82 -3.69 11.94
C PRO A 35 7.61 -2.76 12.15
N ARG A 36 6.64 -2.83 11.22
CA ARG A 36 5.39 -2.06 11.23
C ARG A 36 4.20 -2.85 11.76
N HIS A 37 4.46 -4.06 12.27
CA HIS A 37 3.42 -4.97 12.74
C HIS A 37 2.51 -4.35 13.81
N LEU A 38 1.24 -4.66 13.68
CA LEU A 38 0.16 -4.43 14.65
C LEU A 38 -0.68 -5.69 14.75
N THR A 39 -1.20 -5.98 15.94
CA THR A 39 -2.30 -6.93 16.09
C THR A 39 -3.59 -6.36 15.47
N PRO A 40 -4.58 -7.19 15.11
CA PRO A 40 -5.87 -6.71 14.62
C PRO A 40 -6.56 -5.71 15.57
N ALA A 41 -6.46 -5.92 16.89
CA ALA A 41 -7.05 -5.02 17.88
C ALA A 41 -6.37 -3.65 17.92
N GLU A 42 -5.02 -3.60 17.88
CA GLU A 42 -4.27 -2.35 17.80
C GLU A 42 -4.57 -1.59 16.50
N ALA A 43 -4.62 -2.31 15.37
CA ALA A 43 -4.96 -1.73 14.08
C ALA A 43 -6.38 -1.15 14.07
N ALA A 44 -7.36 -1.87 14.62
CA ALA A 44 -8.74 -1.40 14.74
C ALA A 44 -8.84 -0.12 15.58
N ALA A 45 -8.14 -0.07 16.72
CA ALA A 45 -8.11 1.11 17.59
C ALA A 45 -7.52 2.34 16.88
N LEU A 46 -6.47 2.17 16.08
CA LEU A 46 -5.87 3.25 15.30
C LEU A 46 -6.74 3.65 14.10
N ALA A 47 -7.34 2.67 13.43
CA ALA A 47 -8.21 2.88 12.29
C ALA A 47 -9.49 3.65 12.62
N ALA A 48 -9.96 3.59 13.87
CA ALA A 48 -11.08 4.38 14.36
C ALA A 48 -10.83 5.90 14.27
N GLY A 49 -9.56 6.34 14.17
CA GLY A 49 -9.20 7.74 13.93
C GLY A 49 -9.34 8.21 12.48
N ALA A 50 -9.71 7.33 11.55
CA ALA A 50 -9.93 7.70 10.14
C ALA A 50 -11.34 8.29 9.97
N PRO A 51 -11.48 9.52 9.41
CA PRO A 51 -12.79 10.08 9.12
C PRO A 51 -13.44 9.39 7.91
N ALA A 52 -14.73 9.63 7.71
CA ALA A 52 -15.43 9.20 6.51
C ALA A 52 -14.71 9.71 5.24
N GLY A 53 -14.59 8.85 4.23
CA GLY A 53 -13.90 9.18 2.98
C GLY A 53 -12.40 8.86 2.96
N VAL A 54 -11.78 8.52 4.10
CA VAL A 54 -10.39 8.04 4.18
C VAL A 54 -10.41 6.52 4.36
N ALA A 55 -9.88 5.80 3.37
CA ALA A 55 -9.92 4.34 3.37
C ALA A 55 -8.99 3.73 4.44
N ARG A 56 -9.49 2.77 5.21
CA ARG A 56 -8.73 1.95 6.16
C ARG A 56 -8.27 0.69 5.45
N VAL A 57 -6.94 0.52 5.33
CA VAL A 57 -6.33 -0.58 4.58
C VAL A 57 -5.57 -1.49 5.52
N ALA A 58 -5.98 -2.74 5.64
CA ALA A 58 -5.22 -3.78 6.34
C ALA A 58 -4.26 -4.44 5.36
N VAL A 59 -2.95 -4.39 5.65
CA VAL A 59 -1.91 -5.02 4.83
C VAL A 59 -1.59 -6.40 5.40
N LEU A 60 -1.74 -7.42 4.56
CA LEU A 60 -1.66 -8.83 4.89
C LEU A 60 -0.66 -9.55 3.95
N VAL A 61 -0.05 -10.60 4.44
CA VAL A 61 0.83 -11.50 3.67
C VAL A 61 0.38 -12.92 3.94
N ASP A 62 -0.09 -13.60 2.89
CA ASP A 62 -0.58 -14.97 2.91
C ASP A 62 -1.49 -15.29 4.13
N PRO A 63 -2.53 -14.45 4.39
CA PRO A 63 -3.35 -14.60 5.58
C PRO A 63 -4.19 -15.89 5.56
N ASP A 64 -4.38 -16.49 6.74
CA ASP A 64 -5.45 -17.44 6.95
C ASP A 64 -6.83 -16.74 7.02
N ASP A 65 -7.90 -17.52 7.04
CA ASP A 65 -9.26 -16.99 7.08
C ASP A 65 -9.54 -16.19 8.36
N PRO A 66 -9.16 -16.67 9.57
CA PRO A 66 -9.37 -15.92 10.80
C PRO A 66 -8.70 -14.54 10.81
N LEU A 67 -7.46 -14.43 10.32
CA LEU A 67 -6.76 -13.14 10.23
C LEU A 67 -7.43 -12.21 9.23
N ALA A 68 -7.86 -12.73 8.07
CA ALA A 68 -8.55 -11.94 7.06
C ALA A 68 -9.91 -11.42 7.57
N GLU A 69 -10.66 -12.22 8.31
CA GLU A 69 -11.93 -11.83 8.92
C GLU A 69 -11.73 -10.79 10.04
N ALA A 70 -10.71 -10.97 10.89
CA ALA A 70 -10.36 -9.98 11.90
C ALA A 70 -9.95 -8.63 11.29
N ALA A 71 -9.22 -8.66 10.17
CA ALA A 71 -8.87 -7.46 9.41
C ALA A 71 -10.11 -6.80 8.79
N ALA A 72 -11.01 -7.58 8.20
CA ALA A 72 -12.24 -7.10 7.57
C ALA A 72 -13.21 -6.44 8.56
N ALA A 73 -13.11 -6.77 9.85
CA ALA A 73 -13.95 -6.16 10.88
C ALA A 73 -13.72 -4.64 11.04
N PHE A 74 -12.51 -4.15 10.73
CA PHE A 74 -12.20 -2.71 10.86
C PHE A 74 -11.78 -2.04 9.55
N ALA A 75 -11.27 -2.81 8.57
CA ALA A 75 -10.75 -2.26 7.32
C ALA A 75 -11.83 -2.19 6.24
N ASP A 76 -11.71 -1.19 5.38
CA ASP A 76 -12.51 -1.05 4.16
C ASP A 76 -11.89 -1.86 3.02
N VAL A 77 -10.57 -2.06 3.08
CA VAL A 77 -9.76 -2.72 2.06
C VAL A 77 -8.80 -3.73 2.71
N LEU A 78 -8.71 -4.91 2.13
CA LEU A 78 -7.66 -5.89 2.41
C LEU A 78 -6.59 -5.75 1.32
N GLN A 79 -5.38 -5.34 1.67
CA GLN A 79 -4.23 -5.32 0.76
C GLN A 79 -3.42 -6.59 0.94
N LEU A 80 -3.49 -7.49 -0.03
CA LEU A 80 -2.73 -8.74 -0.06
C LEU A 80 -1.37 -8.49 -0.70
N HIS A 81 -0.30 -8.69 0.05
CA HIS A 81 1.06 -8.34 -0.38
C HIS A 81 2.02 -9.55 -0.34
N GLY A 82 1.47 -10.75 -0.25
CA GLY A 82 2.19 -12.03 -0.26
C GLY A 82 2.17 -12.71 -1.63
N ARG A 83 2.18 -14.05 -1.60
CA ARG A 83 2.15 -14.90 -2.79
C ARG A 83 0.75 -15.46 -3.07
N GLU A 84 -0.28 -14.82 -2.53
CA GLU A 84 -1.67 -15.26 -2.69
C GLU A 84 -2.01 -15.44 -4.17
N PRO A 85 -2.44 -16.65 -4.61
CA PRO A 85 -2.84 -16.87 -5.98
C PRO A 85 -4.18 -16.19 -6.28
N PRO A 86 -4.54 -15.96 -7.56
CA PRO A 86 -5.78 -15.28 -7.94
C PRO A 86 -7.04 -15.84 -7.29
N GLU A 87 -7.11 -17.17 -7.15
CA GLU A 87 -8.24 -17.86 -6.52
C GLU A 87 -8.38 -17.48 -5.04
N ARG A 88 -7.25 -17.31 -4.34
CA ARG A 88 -7.25 -16.85 -2.95
C ARG A 88 -7.69 -15.40 -2.82
N VAL A 89 -7.26 -14.53 -3.73
CA VAL A 89 -7.72 -13.14 -3.81
C VAL A 89 -9.23 -13.08 -3.95
N GLN A 90 -9.78 -13.84 -4.91
CA GLN A 90 -11.21 -13.92 -5.15
C GLN A 90 -11.98 -14.51 -3.95
N ALA A 91 -11.46 -15.58 -3.35
CA ALA A 91 -12.08 -16.23 -2.18
C ALA A 91 -12.15 -15.26 -0.98
N LEU A 92 -11.10 -14.52 -0.69
CA LEU A 92 -11.08 -13.54 0.40
C LEU A 92 -12.05 -12.37 0.13
N ARG A 93 -12.10 -11.88 -1.11
CA ARG A 93 -13.08 -10.85 -1.51
C ARG A 93 -14.53 -11.32 -1.29
N ALA A 94 -14.86 -12.53 -1.72
CA ALA A 94 -16.19 -13.10 -1.55
C ALA A 94 -16.54 -13.34 -0.07
N ARG A 95 -15.58 -13.88 0.71
CA ARG A 95 -15.77 -14.19 2.13
C ARG A 95 -15.97 -12.94 2.98
N THR A 96 -15.17 -11.91 2.75
CA THR A 96 -15.15 -10.72 3.63
C THR A 96 -16.06 -9.59 3.16
N GLY A 97 -16.48 -9.61 1.89
CA GLY A 97 -17.23 -8.51 1.26
C GLY A 97 -16.45 -7.19 1.19
N ARG A 98 -15.11 -7.23 1.43
CA ARG A 98 -14.25 -6.03 1.37
C ARG A 98 -13.59 -5.91 0.00
N ALA A 99 -13.26 -4.68 -0.38
CA ALA A 99 -12.39 -4.46 -1.52
C ALA A 99 -11.03 -5.12 -1.27
N VAL A 100 -10.45 -5.71 -2.32
CA VAL A 100 -9.13 -6.35 -2.23
C VAL A 100 -8.17 -5.68 -3.19
N TRP A 101 -7.07 -5.18 -2.65
CA TRP A 101 -5.94 -4.68 -3.43
C TRP A 101 -4.84 -5.74 -3.43
N LYS A 102 -4.22 -5.98 -4.60
CA LYS A 102 -3.09 -6.90 -4.70
C LYS A 102 -1.79 -6.13 -4.89
N GLY A 103 -0.88 -6.25 -3.93
CA GLY A 103 0.48 -5.78 -4.04
C GLY A 103 1.36 -6.80 -4.75
N VAL A 104 2.14 -6.34 -5.75
CA VAL A 104 3.06 -7.17 -6.51
C VAL A 104 4.40 -6.45 -6.63
N GLY A 105 5.48 -7.14 -6.25
CA GLY A 105 6.85 -6.68 -6.47
C GLY A 105 7.26 -6.89 -7.92
N VAL A 106 7.61 -5.81 -8.61
CA VAL A 106 7.99 -5.82 -10.02
C VAL A 106 9.41 -5.28 -10.22
N ALA A 107 10.15 -5.87 -11.16
CA ALA A 107 11.51 -5.46 -11.53
C ALA A 107 11.72 -5.38 -13.04
N ALA A 108 10.79 -5.94 -13.82
CA ALA A 108 10.85 -5.98 -15.28
C ALA A 108 9.44 -5.79 -15.90
N PRO A 109 9.35 -5.38 -17.18
CA PRO A 109 8.06 -5.28 -17.88
C PRO A 109 7.23 -6.56 -17.86
N ALA A 110 7.89 -7.72 -17.92
CA ALA A 110 7.22 -9.02 -17.87
C ALA A 110 6.50 -9.26 -16.53
N ASP A 111 7.05 -8.78 -15.40
CA ASP A 111 6.40 -8.89 -14.10
C ASP A 111 5.10 -8.07 -14.06
N VAL A 112 5.11 -6.90 -14.69
CA VAL A 112 3.93 -6.02 -14.78
C VAL A 112 2.85 -6.70 -15.62
N ALA A 113 3.21 -7.24 -16.79
CA ALA A 113 2.29 -7.95 -17.66
C ALA A 113 1.66 -9.17 -16.96
N ASP A 114 2.47 -9.97 -16.25
CA ASP A 114 2.00 -11.11 -15.45
C ASP A 114 1.05 -10.66 -14.33
N ALA A 115 1.40 -9.62 -13.59
CA ALA A 115 0.56 -9.07 -12.53
C ALA A 115 -0.81 -8.60 -13.06
N VAL A 116 -0.82 -7.90 -14.18
CA VAL A 116 -2.07 -7.44 -14.83
C VAL A 116 -2.91 -8.62 -15.30
N ALA A 117 -2.30 -9.59 -15.99
CA ALA A 117 -3.02 -10.76 -16.51
C ALA A 117 -3.63 -11.62 -15.37
N ARG A 118 -2.89 -11.84 -14.30
CA ARG A 118 -3.31 -12.72 -13.20
C ARG A 118 -4.28 -12.07 -12.23
N TYR A 119 -4.02 -10.82 -11.87
CA TYR A 119 -4.76 -10.17 -10.78
C TYR A 119 -5.73 -9.08 -11.24
N GLY A 120 -5.58 -8.55 -12.45
CA GLY A 120 -6.50 -7.56 -13.00
C GLY A 120 -7.97 -7.99 -12.97
N PRO A 121 -8.30 -9.27 -13.28
CA PRO A 121 -9.69 -9.74 -13.22
C PRO A 121 -10.28 -9.95 -11.82
N VAL A 122 -9.44 -10.09 -10.78
CA VAL A 122 -9.87 -10.55 -9.45
C VAL A 122 -9.63 -9.55 -8.31
N ALA A 123 -8.70 -8.61 -8.49
CA ALA A 123 -8.41 -7.56 -7.51
C ALA A 123 -9.11 -6.25 -7.91
N ASP A 124 -9.56 -5.47 -6.92
CA ASP A 124 -10.16 -4.16 -7.17
C ASP A 124 -9.11 -3.11 -7.58
N ARG A 125 -7.85 -3.28 -7.13
CA ARG A 125 -6.69 -2.48 -7.57
C ARG A 125 -5.41 -3.31 -7.54
N LEU A 126 -4.48 -2.98 -8.42
CA LEU A 126 -3.09 -3.44 -8.36
C LEU A 126 -2.22 -2.37 -7.70
N LEU A 127 -1.37 -2.77 -6.77
CA LEU A 127 -0.30 -1.96 -6.22
C LEU A 127 1.01 -2.54 -6.74
N LEU A 128 1.72 -1.77 -7.57
CA LEU A 128 3.02 -2.14 -8.11
C LEU A 128 4.11 -1.55 -7.20
N ASP A 129 4.86 -2.42 -6.56
CA ASP A 129 5.97 -2.06 -5.66
C ASP A 129 7.31 -2.42 -6.31
N ALA A 130 8.38 -1.70 -5.99
CA ALA A 130 9.71 -2.14 -6.37
C ALA A 130 9.99 -3.51 -5.73
N ARG A 131 10.51 -4.47 -6.53
CA ARG A 131 10.81 -5.81 -6.00
C ARG A 131 11.79 -5.71 -4.83
N PRO A 132 11.50 -6.36 -3.69
CA PRO A 132 12.41 -6.38 -2.56
C PRO A 132 13.71 -7.13 -2.93
N PRO A 133 14.82 -6.87 -2.22
CA PRO A 133 16.04 -7.67 -2.38
C PRO A 133 15.79 -9.16 -2.12
N ASP A 134 16.55 -10.02 -2.76
CA ASP A 134 16.50 -11.47 -2.52
C ASP A 134 16.78 -11.76 -1.04
N GLY A 135 15.97 -12.65 -0.45
CA GLY A 135 16.08 -13.01 0.97
C GLY A 135 15.44 -12.01 1.94
N ALA A 136 14.72 -11.01 1.47
CA ALA A 136 14.01 -10.08 2.33
C ALA A 136 12.97 -10.78 3.23
N ALA A 137 12.95 -10.43 4.52
CA ALA A 137 12.07 -11.05 5.52
C ALA A 137 10.57 -10.70 5.32
N PHE A 138 10.25 -9.66 4.54
CA PHE A 138 8.89 -9.21 4.22
C PHE A 138 8.87 -8.52 2.84
N PRO A 139 7.73 -8.52 2.13
CA PRO A 139 7.69 -8.22 0.70
C PRO A 139 7.72 -6.75 0.31
N GLY A 140 7.70 -5.78 1.22
CA GLY A 140 7.66 -4.36 0.84
C GLY A 140 8.26 -3.43 1.88
N GLY A 141 8.39 -2.13 1.55
CA GLY A 141 8.87 -1.12 2.48
C GLY A 141 10.39 -1.10 2.70
N HIS A 142 11.16 -1.62 1.75
CA HIS A 142 12.63 -1.65 1.76
C HIS A 142 13.27 -0.35 1.24
N GLY A 143 12.48 0.61 0.76
CA GLY A 143 12.99 1.88 0.23
C GLY A 143 13.66 1.76 -1.15
N MET A 144 13.52 0.61 -1.82
CA MET A 144 14.03 0.42 -3.19
C MET A 144 13.28 1.34 -4.15
N PRO A 145 14.01 2.14 -4.97
CA PRO A 145 13.36 3.00 -5.93
C PRO A 145 12.68 2.20 -7.04
N PHE A 146 11.47 2.60 -7.38
CA PHE A 146 10.74 2.05 -8.52
C PHE A 146 11.33 2.60 -9.83
N ASP A 147 11.62 1.73 -10.81
CA ASP A 147 12.02 2.17 -12.15
C ASP A 147 10.77 2.36 -13.03
N PRO A 148 10.42 3.61 -13.38
CA PRO A 148 9.28 3.88 -14.24
C PRO A 148 9.37 3.30 -15.65
N ALA A 149 10.58 2.98 -16.14
CA ALA A 149 10.77 2.43 -17.48
C ALA A 149 10.10 1.06 -17.67
N ILE A 150 9.91 0.29 -16.59
CA ILE A 150 9.24 -1.02 -16.67
C ILE A 150 7.75 -0.91 -17.02
N LEU A 151 7.15 0.27 -16.90
CA LEU A 151 5.74 0.51 -17.24
C LEU A 151 5.54 0.89 -18.72
N ALA A 152 6.62 1.16 -19.45
CA ALA A 152 6.54 1.59 -20.83
C ALA A 152 5.81 0.54 -21.71
N GLY A 153 4.74 0.96 -22.39
CA GLY A 153 3.93 0.07 -23.23
C GLY A 153 3.00 -0.89 -22.48
N GLN A 154 2.93 -0.82 -21.15
CA GLN A 154 2.05 -1.68 -20.37
C GLN A 154 0.63 -1.11 -20.28
N ALA A 155 -0.39 -1.93 -20.54
CA ALA A 155 -1.79 -1.59 -20.33
C ALA A 155 -2.18 -1.83 -18.86
N LEU A 156 -2.05 -0.81 -18.02
CA LEU A 156 -2.38 -0.90 -16.60
C LEU A 156 -3.89 -0.73 -16.34
N PRO A 157 -4.50 -1.46 -15.40
CA PRO A 157 -5.89 -1.29 -15.05
C PRO A 157 -6.13 0.08 -14.41
N ALA A 158 -7.34 0.63 -14.59
CA ALA A 158 -7.69 1.91 -13.99
C ALA A 158 -7.50 1.89 -12.46
N GLY A 159 -6.94 2.97 -11.91
CA GLY A 159 -6.76 3.14 -10.47
C GLY A 159 -5.66 2.27 -9.84
N TRP A 160 -4.72 1.77 -10.63
CA TRP A 160 -3.52 1.14 -10.08
C TRP A 160 -2.74 2.09 -9.17
N ILE A 161 -1.90 1.54 -8.29
CA ILE A 161 -1.19 2.28 -7.25
C ILE A 161 0.31 2.11 -7.46
N LEU A 162 1.04 3.22 -7.48
CA LEU A 162 2.50 3.24 -7.53
C LEU A 162 3.07 3.17 -6.11
N SER A 163 3.98 2.23 -5.88
CA SER A 163 4.75 2.09 -4.64
C SER A 163 6.24 1.88 -4.94
N GLY A 164 7.08 1.87 -3.90
CA GLY A 164 8.53 1.63 -4.01
C GLY A 164 9.38 2.87 -3.92
N GLY A 165 10.01 3.07 -2.76
CA GLY A 165 11.04 4.09 -2.52
C GLY A 165 10.62 5.54 -2.69
N LEU A 166 9.31 5.84 -2.74
CA LEU A 166 8.82 7.21 -2.90
C LEU A 166 9.14 8.06 -1.68
N THR A 167 9.53 9.31 -1.95
CA THR A 167 9.73 10.38 -0.95
C THR A 167 9.06 11.65 -1.44
N ALA A 168 8.98 12.70 -0.59
CA ALA A 168 8.44 13.98 -1.01
C ALA A 168 9.20 14.59 -2.20
N GLU A 169 10.50 14.35 -2.26
CA GLU A 169 11.41 14.88 -3.28
C GLU A 169 11.26 14.14 -4.61
N THR A 170 11.03 12.83 -4.59
CA THR A 170 10.96 12.01 -5.81
C THR A 170 9.55 11.86 -6.38
N LEU A 171 8.52 12.19 -5.60
CA LEU A 171 7.12 11.95 -5.92
C LEU A 171 6.68 12.60 -7.24
N ALA A 172 6.95 13.89 -7.41
CA ALA A 172 6.50 14.63 -8.59
C ALA A 172 7.05 14.04 -9.89
N GLU A 173 8.34 13.68 -9.89
CA GLU A 173 8.98 13.02 -11.03
C GLU A 173 8.37 11.63 -11.29
N ALA A 174 8.19 10.84 -10.23
CA ALA A 174 7.61 9.50 -10.34
C ALA A 174 6.19 9.54 -10.94
N VAL A 175 5.34 10.44 -10.45
CA VAL A 175 3.97 10.61 -10.97
C VAL A 175 3.98 11.09 -12.41
N ARG A 176 4.82 12.07 -12.76
CA ARG A 176 4.92 12.59 -14.13
C ARG A 176 5.34 11.50 -15.13
N ARG A 177 6.28 10.63 -14.73
CA ARG A 177 6.78 9.54 -15.60
C ARG A 177 5.84 8.35 -15.72
N THR A 178 5.05 8.07 -14.68
CA THR A 178 4.20 6.88 -14.63
C THR A 178 2.72 7.17 -14.93
N GLY A 179 2.28 8.41 -14.77
CA GLY A 179 0.86 8.77 -14.86
C GLY A 179 0.01 8.21 -13.71
N ALA A 180 0.63 7.78 -12.60
CA ALA A 180 -0.08 7.20 -11.48
C ALA A 180 -1.06 8.20 -10.86
N ALA A 181 -2.34 7.79 -10.73
CA ALA A 181 -3.37 8.59 -10.06
C ALA A 181 -3.40 8.37 -8.53
N MET A 182 -2.74 7.32 -8.06
CA MET A 182 -2.60 7.01 -6.63
C MET A 182 -1.20 6.49 -6.34
N VAL A 183 -0.66 6.91 -5.20
CA VAL A 183 0.67 6.49 -4.71
C VAL A 183 0.58 5.91 -3.31
N ASP A 184 1.51 5.02 -2.97
CA ASP A 184 1.67 4.45 -1.64
C ASP A 184 3.07 4.72 -1.11
N VAL A 185 3.17 5.18 0.13
CA VAL A 185 4.45 5.42 0.78
C VAL A 185 4.49 4.79 2.16
N SER A 186 5.61 4.14 2.46
CA SER A 186 5.87 3.58 3.79
C SER A 186 7.21 4.07 4.34
N SER A 187 8.34 3.53 3.90
CA SER A 187 9.68 3.85 4.41
C SER A 187 10.10 5.30 4.13
N GLY A 188 9.67 5.89 3.00
CA GLY A 188 10.02 7.27 2.65
C GLY A 188 9.50 8.34 3.61
N VAL A 189 8.56 8.00 4.49
CA VAL A 189 8.06 8.88 5.55
C VAL A 189 8.44 8.38 6.96
N GLU A 190 9.53 7.62 7.07
CA GLU A 190 10.05 7.11 8.34
C GLU A 190 11.36 7.80 8.75
N GLU A 191 11.61 7.85 10.04
CA GLU A 191 12.92 8.21 10.62
C GLU A 191 13.83 6.98 10.68
N ARG A 192 13.24 5.83 11.03
CA ARG A 192 13.83 4.50 11.05
C ARG A 192 12.75 3.45 10.85
N PRO A 193 13.08 2.22 10.46
CA PRO A 193 12.07 1.18 10.18
C PRO A 193 11.01 1.07 11.27
N GLY A 194 9.73 1.23 10.88
CA GLY A 194 8.57 1.18 11.77
C GLY A 194 8.27 2.45 12.57
N VAL A 195 9.06 3.52 12.44
CA VAL A 195 8.85 4.80 13.14
C VAL A 195 8.62 5.92 12.15
N LYS A 196 7.38 6.39 12.05
CA LYS A 196 7.00 7.48 11.15
C LYS A 196 7.48 8.84 11.64
N SER A 197 7.98 9.66 10.72
CA SER A 197 8.23 11.08 10.91
C SER A 197 6.97 11.88 10.56
N LEU A 198 6.43 12.62 11.51
CA LEU A 198 5.26 13.46 11.25
C LEU A 198 5.57 14.53 10.19
N ALA A 199 6.75 15.12 10.25
CA ALA A 199 7.20 16.13 9.27
C ALA A 199 7.32 15.54 7.86
N LYS A 200 7.85 14.31 7.71
CA LYS A 200 7.92 13.64 6.39
C LYS A 200 6.54 13.26 5.86
N ILE A 201 5.59 12.84 6.72
CA ILE A 201 4.21 12.61 6.30
C ILE A 201 3.60 13.89 5.74
N GLU A 202 3.73 15.00 6.45
CA GLU A 202 3.20 16.30 6.03
C GLU A 202 3.85 16.78 4.73
N ALA A 203 5.18 16.66 4.60
CA ALA A 203 5.92 17.02 3.39
C ALA A 203 5.47 16.17 2.19
N PHE A 204 5.32 14.85 2.36
CA PHE A 204 4.87 13.95 1.30
C PHE A 204 3.45 14.28 0.81
N LEU A 205 2.53 14.50 1.74
CA LEU A 205 1.14 14.81 1.40
C LEU A 205 1.01 16.20 0.76
N LYS A 206 1.81 17.18 1.19
CA LYS A 206 1.91 18.49 0.52
C LYS A 206 2.43 18.34 -0.92
N ALA A 207 3.45 17.51 -1.14
CA ALA A 207 3.95 17.23 -2.49
C ALA A 207 2.88 16.53 -3.35
N ALA A 208 2.13 15.56 -2.80
CA ALA A 208 1.04 14.85 -3.49
C ALA A 208 -0.12 15.79 -3.90
N ALA A 209 -0.41 16.78 -3.10
CA ALA A 209 -1.43 17.79 -3.42
C ALA A 209 -1.00 18.75 -4.54
N GLY A 210 0.31 18.92 -4.77
CA GLY A 210 0.89 19.82 -5.77
C GLY A 210 1.16 19.19 -7.14
N VAL A 211 0.86 17.89 -7.31
CA VAL A 211 1.12 17.12 -8.56
C VAL A 211 -0.15 16.90 -9.38
#